data_0082def2706d652366bde6da787f3c2e
#
_entry.id   0082def2706d652366bde6da787f3c2e
#
_cell.length_a   1.000
_cell.length_b   1.000
_cell.length_c   1.000
_cell.angle_alpha   90.00
_cell.angle_beta   90.00
_cell.angle_gamma   90.00
#
_symmetry.space_group_name_H-M   'P 1'
#
loop_
_entity.id
_entity.type
_entity.pdbx_description
1 polymer ?
#
loop_
_entity_poly.entity_id
_entity_poly.type
_entity_poly.pdbx_seq_one_letter_code
_entity_poly.pdbx_strand_id
1 'polypeptide(L)'
;LMPVQEFDGNDSWGYNPCFYFAMDKAYGTKDDYKAFIDACHQRGMAVLLDVVYNHATGAHPFAKLYWNAADNKTASNNPWFNVDEPHPYGVFHDFNHESPLVKDFVKRNLQFLLNEYKVDGFRFDLTKGFTQKASTEATASNYDQSRIDILTDYYDATMAVNPDAVVILEHFAVVEEETKLAKAGM
;
A
#
# COMPACT_ATOMS: atom_id res chain seq x y z
N LEU A 1 -11.20 4.99 -6.43
CA LEU A 1 -10.62 4.47 -7.68
C LEU A 1 -9.89 3.17 -7.41
N MET A 2 -10.01 2.18 -8.30
CA MET A 2 -9.12 1.02 -8.33
C MET A 2 -7.67 1.49 -8.43
N PRO A 3 -6.67 0.62 -8.12
CA PRO A 3 -5.27 1.05 -8.13
C PRO A 3 -4.87 1.70 -9.46
N VAL A 4 -4.38 2.93 -9.37
CA VAL A 4 -3.99 3.74 -10.53
C VAL A 4 -2.49 4.07 -10.55
N GLN A 5 -1.73 3.60 -9.58
CA GLN A 5 -0.28 3.67 -9.60
C GLN A 5 0.25 2.75 -10.71
N GLU A 6 1.39 3.09 -11.30
CA GLU A 6 1.95 2.33 -12.43
C GLU A 6 2.12 0.86 -12.08
N PHE A 7 1.44 0.00 -12.80
CA PHE A 7 1.44 -1.44 -12.64
C PHE A 7 2.21 -2.15 -13.77
N ASP A 8 2.50 -3.42 -13.57
CA ASP A 8 3.22 -4.24 -14.53
C ASP A 8 2.28 -4.66 -15.67
N GLY A 9 2.65 -4.35 -16.90
CA GLY A 9 1.82 -4.55 -18.09
C GLY A 9 0.93 -3.35 -18.42
N ASN A 10 -0.07 -3.54 -19.30
CA ASN A 10 -0.99 -2.51 -19.76
C ASN A 10 -2.47 -2.88 -19.60
N ASP A 11 -2.75 -4.09 -19.14
CA ASP A 11 -4.10 -4.60 -18.95
C ASP A 11 -4.17 -5.32 -17.59
N SER A 12 -4.59 -4.59 -16.57
CA SER A 12 -4.66 -5.07 -15.20
C SER A 12 -5.67 -4.26 -14.40
N TRP A 13 -6.15 -4.84 -13.31
CA TRP A 13 -6.91 -4.12 -12.27
C TRP A 13 -6.03 -3.20 -11.41
N GLY A 14 -4.69 -3.28 -11.58
CA GLY A 14 -3.73 -2.44 -10.87
C GLY A 14 -3.16 -3.01 -9.57
N TYR A 15 -3.61 -4.22 -9.14
CA TYR A 15 -3.09 -4.86 -7.92
C TYR A 15 -1.74 -5.56 -8.11
N ASN A 16 -1.00 -5.16 -9.13
CA ASN A 16 0.36 -5.59 -9.45
C ASN A 16 1.29 -4.38 -9.65
N PRO A 17 1.42 -3.50 -8.64
CA PRO A 17 2.16 -2.24 -8.80
C PRO A 17 3.66 -2.47 -8.95
N CYS A 18 4.31 -1.58 -9.69
CA CYS A 18 5.75 -1.56 -9.87
C CYS A 18 6.39 -0.19 -9.65
N PHE A 19 5.69 0.93 -9.87
CA PHE A 19 6.21 2.28 -9.65
C PHE A 19 5.19 3.14 -8.90
N TYR A 20 5.39 3.31 -7.60
CA TYR A 20 4.42 3.93 -6.70
C TYR A 20 4.28 5.45 -6.83
N PHE A 21 5.29 6.13 -7.34
CA PHE A 21 5.30 7.59 -7.55
C PHE A 21 4.88 8.00 -8.97
N ALA A 22 4.44 7.05 -9.77
CA ALA A 22 3.90 7.27 -11.11
C ALA A 22 2.47 6.77 -11.19
N MET A 23 1.64 7.48 -11.96
CA MET A 23 0.32 6.99 -12.35
C MET A 23 0.44 6.15 -13.60
N ASP A 24 -0.44 5.15 -13.73
CA ASP A 24 -0.38 4.22 -14.85
C ASP A 24 -0.68 4.90 -16.19
N LYS A 25 0.22 4.70 -17.12
CA LYS A 25 0.20 5.30 -18.46
C LYS A 25 -1.00 4.87 -19.31
N ALA A 26 -1.62 3.71 -18.99
CA ALA A 26 -2.78 3.23 -19.74
C ALA A 26 -4.03 4.09 -19.51
N TYR A 27 -4.09 4.84 -18.40
CA TYR A 27 -5.21 5.70 -18.07
C TYR A 27 -4.99 7.18 -18.41
N GLY A 28 -3.79 7.58 -18.77
CA GLY A 28 -3.47 8.94 -19.15
C GLY A 28 -2.20 9.50 -18.52
N THR A 29 -1.98 10.78 -18.74
CA THR A 29 -0.86 11.52 -18.19
C THR A 29 -1.13 11.97 -16.74
N LYS A 30 -0.09 12.42 -16.06
CA LYS A 30 -0.22 13.07 -14.75
C LYS A 30 -1.24 14.21 -14.75
N ASP A 31 -1.28 15.00 -15.80
CA ASP A 31 -2.19 16.15 -15.91
C ASP A 31 -3.64 15.69 -16.18
N ASP A 32 -3.84 14.58 -16.89
CA ASP A 32 -5.16 13.96 -17.07
C ASP A 32 -5.74 13.49 -15.72
N TYR A 33 -4.91 12.87 -14.85
CA TYR A 33 -5.33 12.49 -13.50
C TYR A 33 -5.71 13.71 -12.66
N LYS A 34 -4.92 14.78 -12.69
CA LYS A 34 -5.24 16.01 -11.97
C LYS A 34 -6.54 16.63 -12.47
N ALA A 35 -6.74 16.69 -13.78
CA ALA A 35 -7.97 17.18 -14.38
C ALA A 35 -9.19 16.32 -13.98
N PHE A 36 -9.04 15.01 -13.91
CA PHE A 36 -10.09 14.10 -13.45
C PHE A 36 -10.46 14.37 -11.98
N ILE A 37 -9.47 14.48 -11.10
CA ILE A 37 -9.69 14.74 -9.67
C ILE A 37 -10.36 16.11 -9.47
N ASP A 38 -9.88 17.14 -10.16
CA ASP A 38 -10.48 18.47 -10.14
C ASP A 38 -11.95 18.44 -10.60
N ALA A 39 -12.24 17.71 -11.66
CA ALA A 39 -13.62 17.54 -12.14
C ALA A 39 -14.53 16.80 -11.15
N CYS A 40 -13.99 15.86 -10.35
CA CYS A 40 -14.71 15.23 -9.25
C CYS A 40 -15.00 16.25 -8.14
N HIS A 41 -14.00 17.00 -7.71
CA HIS A 41 -14.13 18.03 -6.66
C HIS A 41 -15.13 19.10 -7.03
N GLN A 42 -15.14 19.57 -8.28
CA GLN A 42 -16.14 20.53 -8.78
C GLN A 42 -17.59 20.02 -8.70
N ARG A 43 -17.78 18.71 -8.58
CA ARG A 43 -19.08 18.05 -8.41
C ARG A 43 -19.37 17.61 -6.97
N GLY A 44 -18.51 18.00 -6.02
CA GLY A 44 -18.64 17.63 -4.61
C GLY A 44 -18.34 16.14 -4.35
N MET A 45 -17.57 15.49 -5.23
CA MET A 45 -17.16 14.09 -5.06
C MET A 45 -15.73 14.01 -4.55
N ALA A 46 -15.54 13.32 -3.42
CA ALA A 46 -14.22 12.96 -2.90
C ALA A 46 -13.60 11.84 -3.75
N VAL A 47 -12.27 11.86 -3.89
CA VAL A 47 -11.51 10.86 -4.63
C VAL A 47 -10.59 10.10 -3.68
N LEU A 48 -10.90 8.83 -3.43
CA LEU A 48 -10.06 7.92 -2.67
C LEU A 48 -9.30 7.01 -3.63
N LEU A 49 -7.99 6.86 -3.41
CA LEU A 49 -7.17 5.90 -4.16
C LEU A 49 -7.11 4.56 -3.44
N ASP A 50 -7.31 3.49 -4.18
CA ASP A 50 -6.97 2.14 -3.74
C ASP A 50 -5.46 1.96 -3.86
N VAL A 51 -4.77 1.69 -2.75
CA VAL A 51 -3.30 1.61 -2.68
C VAL A 51 -2.86 0.23 -2.22
N VAL A 52 -1.85 -0.31 -2.89
CA VAL A 52 -1.38 -1.68 -2.70
C VAL A 52 0.04 -1.64 -2.15
N TYR A 53 0.19 -1.75 -0.83
CA TYR A 53 1.50 -1.77 -0.19
C TYR A 53 1.86 -3.12 0.43
N ASN A 54 0.99 -4.13 0.34
CA ASN A 54 1.35 -5.48 0.76
C ASN A 54 2.51 -6.04 -0.05
N HIS A 55 2.53 -5.78 -1.34
CA HIS A 55 3.46 -6.39 -2.29
C HIS A 55 3.75 -5.48 -3.48
N ALA A 56 4.81 -5.82 -4.23
CA ALA A 56 5.09 -5.27 -5.55
C ALA A 56 5.58 -6.36 -6.50
N THR A 57 5.49 -6.12 -7.82
CA THR A 57 6.01 -7.07 -8.80
C THR A 57 7.54 -7.06 -8.85
N GLY A 58 8.13 -8.06 -9.49
CA GLY A 58 9.58 -8.11 -9.74
C GLY A 58 10.10 -7.00 -10.66
N ALA A 59 9.20 -6.22 -11.29
CA ALA A 59 9.57 -5.01 -12.02
C ALA A 59 9.92 -3.82 -11.13
N HIS A 60 9.52 -3.87 -9.84
CA HIS A 60 9.81 -2.80 -8.88
C HIS A 60 11.32 -2.57 -8.71
N PRO A 61 11.81 -1.32 -8.73
CA PRO A 61 13.25 -1.02 -8.65
C PRO A 61 13.95 -1.63 -7.44
N PHE A 62 13.32 -1.58 -6.25
CA PHE A 62 13.91 -2.12 -5.02
C PHE A 62 13.94 -3.67 -4.99
N ALA A 63 13.06 -4.34 -5.72
CA ALA A 63 13.15 -5.78 -5.92
C ALA A 63 14.37 -6.11 -6.79
N LYS A 64 14.53 -5.39 -7.92
CA LYS A 64 15.63 -5.59 -8.87
C LYS A 64 17.02 -5.26 -8.32
N LEU A 65 17.13 -4.25 -7.45
CA LEU A 65 18.41 -3.84 -6.85
C LEU A 65 19.05 -4.94 -6.01
N TYR A 66 18.24 -5.78 -5.37
CA TYR A 66 18.68 -6.90 -4.54
C TYR A 66 17.92 -8.16 -4.97
N TRP A 67 18.31 -8.71 -6.12
CA TRP A 67 17.66 -9.85 -6.74
C TRP A 67 18.54 -11.09 -6.69
N ASN A 68 17.97 -12.23 -6.30
CA ASN A 68 18.58 -13.54 -6.39
C ASN A 68 18.08 -14.24 -7.67
N ALA A 69 18.90 -14.24 -8.69
CA ALA A 69 18.54 -14.82 -10.00
C ALA A 69 18.44 -16.33 -9.98
N ALA A 70 19.13 -17.02 -9.04
CA ALA A 70 19.08 -18.48 -8.94
C ALA A 70 17.70 -18.96 -8.48
N ASP A 71 17.08 -18.25 -7.55
CA ASP A 71 15.79 -18.62 -6.97
C ASP A 71 14.62 -17.79 -7.56
N ASN A 72 14.94 -16.85 -8.46
CA ASN A 72 13.98 -15.91 -9.04
C ASN A 72 13.14 -15.16 -7.97
N LYS A 73 13.82 -14.69 -6.93
CA LYS A 73 13.25 -14.00 -5.77
C LYS A 73 14.08 -12.78 -5.38
N THR A 74 13.56 -11.97 -4.48
CA THR A 74 14.32 -10.95 -3.77
C THR A 74 15.43 -11.62 -2.94
N ALA A 75 16.61 -11.00 -2.90
CA ALA A 75 17.76 -11.56 -2.17
C ALA A 75 17.58 -11.41 -0.66
N SER A 76 18.22 -12.28 0.11
CA SER A 76 18.14 -12.30 1.58
C SER A 76 18.67 -11.00 2.25
N ASN A 77 19.46 -10.21 1.54
CA ASN A 77 19.95 -8.90 1.98
C ASN A 77 19.13 -7.73 1.41
N ASN A 78 17.97 -8.00 0.81
CA ASN A 78 17.07 -6.94 0.36
C ASN A 78 16.46 -6.23 1.60
N PRO A 79 16.67 -4.92 1.78
CA PRO A 79 16.19 -4.24 2.98
C PRO A 79 14.72 -3.81 2.92
N TRP A 80 14.04 -3.99 1.78
CA TRP A 80 12.64 -3.63 1.57
C TRP A 80 11.70 -4.82 1.49
N PHE A 81 12.16 -5.96 0.96
CA PHE A 81 11.32 -7.12 0.68
C PHE A 81 11.76 -8.34 1.48
N ASN A 82 10.78 -9.13 1.88
CA ASN A 82 11.01 -10.48 2.38
C ASN A 82 11.42 -11.41 1.23
N VAL A 83 12.20 -12.45 1.52
CA VAL A 83 12.48 -13.51 0.55
C VAL A 83 11.24 -14.39 0.37
N ASP A 84 10.62 -14.73 1.49
CA ASP A 84 9.35 -15.41 1.58
C ASP A 84 8.48 -14.66 2.59
N GLU A 85 7.21 -14.52 2.27
CA GLU A 85 6.23 -13.88 3.13
C GLU A 85 6.03 -14.65 4.44
N PRO A 86 5.92 -13.99 5.60
CA PRO A 86 5.68 -14.65 6.88
C PRO A 86 4.21 -15.08 7.09
N HIS A 87 3.31 -14.76 6.17
CA HIS A 87 1.87 -14.91 6.26
C HIS A 87 1.29 -15.55 4.97
N PRO A 88 0.04 -16.05 4.98
CA PRO A 88 -0.54 -16.77 3.83
C PRO A 88 -1.01 -15.83 2.67
N TYR A 89 -0.70 -14.55 2.72
CA TYR A 89 -1.08 -13.54 1.71
C TYR A 89 0.05 -13.25 0.73
N GLY A 90 0.75 -14.30 0.30
CA GLY A 90 1.84 -14.23 -0.68
C GLY A 90 1.32 -13.88 -2.06
N VAL A 91 1.57 -12.64 -2.48
CA VAL A 91 1.28 -12.12 -3.82
C VAL A 91 2.53 -11.39 -4.29
N PHE A 92 3.14 -11.81 -5.39
CA PHE A 92 4.39 -11.26 -5.91
C PHE A 92 5.53 -11.21 -4.87
N HIS A 93 6.08 -10.03 -4.55
CA HIS A 93 7.16 -9.85 -3.58
C HIS A 93 6.64 -9.03 -2.41
N ASP A 94 6.72 -9.59 -1.23
CA ASP A 94 6.16 -9.09 0.00
C ASP A 94 7.04 -7.99 0.62
N PHE A 95 6.45 -6.83 0.96
CA PHE A 95 7.16 -5.77 1.67
C PHE A 95 7.35 -6.08 3.15
N ASN A 96 8.56 -5.88 3.65
CA ASN A 96 8.84 -5.94 5.08
C ASN A 96 8.41 -4.62 5.77
N HIS A 97 7.18 -4.55 6.25
CA HIS A 97 6.63 -3.35 6.89
C HIS A 97 7.25 -3.00 8.25
N GLU A 98 8.11 -3.86 8.83
CA GLU A 98 8.92 -3.48 10.00
C GLU A 98 10.22 -2.79 9.61
N SER A 99 10.64 -2.88 8.35
CA SER A 99 11.78 -2.16 7.83
C SER A 99 11.53 -0.64 7.89
N PRO A 100 12.43 0.15 8.51
CA PRO A 100 12.30 1.61 8.49
C PRO A 100 12.33 2.21 7.08
N LEU A 101 12.99 1.53 6.13
CA LEU A 101 13.03 1.95 4.73
C LEU A 101 11.68 1.77 4.04
N VAL A 102 10.95 0.70 4.35
CA VAL A 102 9.57 0.48 3.85
C VAL A 102 8.64 1.51 4.47
N LYS A 103 8.71 1.73 5.78
CA LYS A 103 7.89 2.74 6.45
C LYS A 103 8.11 4.14 5.87
N ASP A 104 9.36 4.55 5.67
CA ASP A 104 9.67 5.84 5.03
C ASP A 104 9.13 5.91 3.59
N PHE A 105 9.33 4.86 2.81
CA PHE A 105 8.85 4.77 1.43
C PHE A 105 7.32 4.91 1.34
N VAL A 106 6.57 4.16 2.14
CA VAL A 106 5.10 4.21 2.15
C VAL A 106 4.61 5.58 2.60
N LYS A 107 5.13 6.12 3.71
CA LYS A 107 4.74 7.45 4.20
C LYS A 107 5.01 8.55 3.18
N ARG A 108 6.17 8.54 2.55
CA ARG A 108 6.51 9.51 1.49
C ARG A 108 5.59 9.37 0.27
N ASN A 109 5.20 8.15 -0.09
CA ASN A 109 4.28 7.94 -1.20
C ASN A 109 2.87 8.45 -0.88
N LEU A 110 2.33 8.16 0.30
CA LEU A 110 1.03 8.70 0.75
C LEU A 110 1.03 10.24 0.73
N GLN A 111 2.07 10.84 1.31
CA GLN A 111 2.23 12.30 1.33
C GLN A 111 2.35 12.89 -0.08
N PHE A 112 3.07 12.22 -0.97
CA PHE A 112 3.18 12.63 -2.38
C PHE A 112 1.81 12.61 -3.08
N LEU A 113 1.03 11.55 -2.92
CA LEU A 113 -0.28 11.43 -3.55
C LEU A 113 -1.25 12.52 -3.06
N LEU A 114 -1.27 12.79 -1.76
CA LEU A 114 -2.07 13.87 -1.17
C LEU A 114 -1.63 15.26 -1.67
N ASN A 115 -0.33 15.53 -1.70
CA ASN A 115 0.19 16.84 -2.08
C ASN A 115 0.14 17.10 -3.58
N GLU A 116 0.49 16.11 -4.39
CA GLU A 116 0.62 16.27 -5.84
C GLU A 116 -0.71 16.15 -6.56
N TYR A 117 -1.54 15.18 -6.17
CA TYR A 117 -2.81 14.90 -6.83
C TYR A 117 -4.03 15.41 -6.09
N LYS A 118 -3.87 15.85 -4.83
CA LYS A 118 -4.98 16.38 -4.01
C LYS A 118 -6.11 15.37 -3.80
N VAL A 119 -5.76 14.09 -3.68
CA VAL A 119 -6.74 13.06 -3.34
C VAL A 119 -7.26 13.24 -1.90
N ASP A 120 -8.45 12.74 -1.62
CA ASP A 120 -9.14 12.94 -0.34
C ASP A 120 -8.89 11.77 0.63
N GLY A 121 -8.10 10.79 0.24
CA GLY A 121 -7.74 9.68 1.11
C GLY A 121 -7.42 8.40 0.35
N PHE A 122 -7.43 7.30 1.10
CA PHE A 122 -6.97 6.00 0.61
C PHE A 122 -7.85 4.85 1.09
N ARG A 123 -7.94 3.81 0.25
CA ARG A 123 -8.32 2.47 0.66
C ARG A 123 -7.08 1.60 0.55
N PHE A 124 -6.63 1.02 1.65
CA PHE A 124 -5.47 0.14 1.67
C PHE A 124 -5.89 -1.30 1.39
N ASP A 125 -5.30 -1.87 0.35
CA ASP A 125 -5.48 -3.27 -0.03
C ASP A 125 -4.72 -4.19 0.91
N LEU A 126 -5.34 -5.32 1.28
CA LEU A 126 -4.73 -6.48 1.94
C LEU A 126 -3.87 -6.13 3.17
N THR A 127 -4.36 -5.25 4.04
CA THR A 127 -3.61 -4.76 5.22
C THR A 127 -3.30 -5.83 6.26
N LYS A 128 -3.96 -6.98 6.19
CA LYS A 128 -3.61 -8.14 7.02
C LYS A 128 -2.17 -8.65 6.79
N GLY A 129 -1.61 -8.38 5.62
CA GLY A 129 -0.24 -8.70 5.28
C GLY A 129 0.82 -7.74 5.84
N PHE A 130 0.43 -6.62 6.50
CA PHE A 130 1.40 -5.64 7.01
C PHE A 130 2.01 -6.10 8.35
N THR A 131 2.62 -7.29 8.35
CA THR A 131 3.19 -7.92 9.57
C THR A 131 4.39 -8.79 9.24
N GLN A 132 5.30 -8.93 10.19
CA GLN A 132 6.39 -9.92 10.16
C GLN A 132 6.10 -11.12 11.09
N LYS A 133 4.92 -11.16 11.70
CA LYS A 133 4.49 -12.26 12.56
C LYS A 133 4.13 -13.47 11.71
N ALA A 134 4.88 -14.56 11.90
CA ALA A 134 4.63 -15.82 11.21
C ALA A 134 3.20 -16.34 11.49
N SER A 135 2.47 -16.65 10.44
CA SER A 135 1.08 -17.10 10.53
C SER A 135 0.70 -18.08 9.42
N THR A 136 -0.39 -18.80 9.63
CA THR A 136 -1.04 -19.68 8.67
C THR A 136 -2.44 -19.14 8.35
N GLU A 137 -3.14 -19.69 7.37
CA GLU A 137 -4.54 -19.33 7.09
C GLU A 137 -5.43 -19.36 8.34
N ALA A 138 -5.21 -20.32 9.23
CA ALA A 138 -5.97 -20.47 10.47
C ALA A 138 -5.64 -19.40 11.53
N THR A 139 -4.47 -18.76 11.47
CA THR A 139 -3.97 -17.85 12.53
C THR A 139 -3.74 -16.42 12.05
N ALA A 140 -3.75 -16.17 10.76
CA ALA A 140 -3.43 -14.87 10.17
C ALA A 140 -4.41 -13.76 10.54
N SER A 141 -5.64 -14.10 10.92
CA SER A 141 -6.64 -13.15 11.42
C SER A 141 -6.54 -12.90 12.94
N ASN A 142 -5.65 -13.62 13.66
CA ASN A 142 -5.47 -13.40 15.09
C ASN A 142 -4.91 -12.00 15.37
N TYR A 143 -5.18 -11.51 16.57
CA TYR A 143 -4.72 -10.20 17.03
C TYR A 143 -3.20 -10.01 16.87
N ASP A 144 -2.83 -8.87 16.28
CA ASP A 144 -1.44 -8.49 16.05
C ASP A 144 -1.22 -6.99 16.32
N GLN A 145 -0.58 -6.67 17.45
CA GLN A 145 -0.30 -5.30 17.83
C GLN A 145 0.70 -4.63 16.88
N SER A 146 1.70 -5.37 16.34
CA SER A 146 2.70 -4.79 15.43
C SER A 146 2.04 -4.27 14.15
N ARG A 147 1.04 -4.98 13.64
CA ARG A 147 0.24 -4.59 12.48
C ARG A 147 -0.59 -3.32 12.75
N ILE A 148 -1.20 -3.21 13.93
CA ILE A 148 -1.90 -2.00 14.36
C ILE A 148 -0.95 -0.82 14.42
N ASP A 149 0.25 -0.99 15.00
CA ASP A 149 1.24 0.07 15.14
C ASP A 149 1.73 0.57 13.76
N ILE A 150 1.95 -0.35 12.81
CA ILE A 150 2.33 -0.03 11.42
C ILE A 150 1.22 0.77 10.73
N LEU A 151 -0.03 0.31 10.81
CA LEU A 151 -1.16 0.99 10.17
C LEU A 151 -1.42 2.36 10.80
N THR A 152 -1.25 2.48 12.12
CA THR A 152 -1.36 3.77 12.82
C THR A 152 -0.27 4.74 12.36
N ASP A 153 0.97 4.31 12.18
CA ASP A 153 2.07 5.15 11.66
C ASP A 153 1.77 5.68 10.24
N TYR A 154 1.14 4.87 9.38
CA TYR A 154 0.72 5.30 8.04
C TYR A 154 -0.50 6.24 8.09
N TYR A 155 -1.45 5.97 8.97
CA TYR A 155 -2.58 6.84 9.22
C TYR A 155 -2.11 8.22 9.71
N ASP A 156 -1.26 8.28 10.72
CA ASP A 156 -0.73 9.53 11.27
C ASP A 156 0.03 10.34 10.21
N ALA A 157 0.80 9.68 9.34
CA ALA A 157 1.49 10.33 8.22
C ALA A 157 0.50 10.92 7.19
N THR A 158 -0.64 10.28 6.99
CA THR A 158 -1.73 10.78 6.13
C THR A 158 -2.40 12.00 6.76
N MET A 159 -2.80 11.90 8.04
CA MET A 159 -3.45 12.98 8.79
C MET A 159 -2.56 14.20 8.99
N ALA A 160 -1.24 14.03 9.04
CA ALA A 160 -0.29 15.14 9.12
C ALA A 160 -0.30 16.03 7.86
N VAL A 161 -0.71 15.50 6.71
CA VAL A 161 -0.85 16.27 5.45
C VAL A 161 -2.27 16.79 5.27
N ASN A 162 -3.26 15.95 5.49
CA ASN A 162 -4.67 16.29 5.36
C ASN A 162 -5.46 15.70 6.53
N PRO A 163 -5.80 16.49 7.55
CA PRO A 163 -6.57 16.01 8.71
C PRO A 163 -7.99 15.51 8.40
N ASP A 164 -8.52 15.89 7.23
CA ASP A 164 -9.85 15.48 6.76
C ASP A 164 -9.80 14.27 5.82
N ALA A 165 -8.60 13.67 5.62
CA ALA A 165 -8.46 12.52 4.74
C ALA A 165 -9.22 11.30 5.27
N VAL A 166 -9.82 10.55 4.34
CA VAL A 166 -10.51 9.30 4.66
C VAL A 166 -9.55 8.13 4.46
N VAL A 167 -9.44 7.27 5.47
CA VAL A 167 -8.66 6.03 5.40
C VAL A 167 -9.57 4.83 5.60
N ILE A 168 -9.54 3.91 4.67
CA ILE A 168 -10.29 2.65 4.68
C ILE A 168 -9.29 1.50 4.58
N LEU A 169 -9.47 0.46 5.39
CA LEU A 169 -8.60 -0.71 5.38
C LEU A 169 -9.36 -1.95 4.89
N GLU A 170 -8.80 -2.67 3.93
CA GLU A 170 -9.20 -4.04 3.70
C GLU A 170 -8.47 -4.94 4.69
N HIS A 171 -9.09 -5.20 5.85
CA HIS A 171 -8.38 -5.79 6.98
C HIS A 171 -8.83 -7.21 7.34
N PHE A 172 -10.11 -7.40 7.67
CA PHE A 172 -10.74 -8.70 7.97
C PHE A 172 -10.02 -9.52 9.06
N ALA A 173 -9.54 -8.86 10.11
CA ALA A 173 -8.96 -9.50 11.29
C ALA A 173 -10.02 -9.79 12.35
N VAL A 174 -9.59 -10.21 13.56
CA VAL A 174 -10.50 -10.37 14.70
C VAL A 174 -11.09 -9.03 15.12
N VAL A 175 -12.33 -9.06 15.63
CA VAL A 175 -13.10 -7.86 16.03
C VAL A 175 -12.33 -6.94 17.01
N GLU A 176 -11.50 -7.52 17.87
CA GLU A 176 -10.69 -6.73 18.82
C GLU A 176 -9.72 -5.81 18.08
N GLU A 177 -9.03 -6.31 17.04
CA GLU A 177 -8.09 -5.55 16.23
C GLU A 177 -8.81 -4.50 15.40
N GLU A 178 -9.87 -4.89 14.68
CA GLU A 178 -10.67 -3.98 13.87
C GLU A 178 -11.29 -2.85 14.73
N THR A 179 -11.72 -3.16 15.96
CA THR A 179 -12.23 -2.15 16.88
C THR A 179 -11.15 -1.12 17.27
N LYS A 180 -9.90 -1.56 17.43
CA LYS A 180 -8.78 -0.64 17.75
C LYS A 180 -8.47 0.26 16.55
N LEU A 181 -8.41 -0.28 15.35
CA LEU A 181 -8.19 0.48 14.13
C LEU A 181 -9.32 1.49 13.88
N ALA A 182 -10.57 1.06 14.03
CA ALA A 182 -11.73 1.96 13.90
C ALA A 182 -11.73 3.10 14.92
N LYS A 183 -11.31 2.83 16.19
CA LYS A 183 -11.15 3.88 17.21
C LYS A 183 -9.99 4.84 16.94
N ALA A 184 -9.00 4.40 16.18
CA ALA A 184 -7.90 5.26 15.71
C ALA A 184 -8.29 6.12 14.50
N GLY A 185 -9.44 5.85 13.85
CA GLY A 185 -9.97 6.63 12.74
C GLY A 185 -9.88 5.93 11.36
N MET A 186 -9.61 4.63 11.34
CA MET A 186 -9.45 3.82 10.12
C MET A 186 -10.62 2.85 9.91
#